data_1faa17cf4ac1daaee9044de148c92456
#
_entry.id   1faa17cf4ac1daaee9044de148c92456
#
_cell.length_a   1.000
_cell.length_b   1.000
_cell.length_c   1.000
_cell.angle_alpha   90.00
_cell.angle_beta   90.00
_cell.angle_gamma   90.00
#
_symmetry.space_group_name_H-M   'P 1'
#
loop_
_entity.id
_entity.type
_entity.pdbx_description
1 polymer ?
#
loop_
_entity_poly.entity_id
_entity_poly.type
_entity_poly.pdbx_seq_one_letter_code
_entity_poly.pdbx_strand_id
1 'polypeptide(L)'
;MKNILADEHLPALRHFARERVLLAFDFDGTLAPIVRDPNAAALRAKTRALLARVAKLYPCVVISGRARADVAKKMAGVSLRAVIGNHGMEPSRSLRGAQWLATLWQAQLASTLPKIPGVVVEDKGPSLAIHYRLARSRAAVRRHILIAAADLHDARIIEGKMVVNILPADAPDKGTALVGLCKRLGCESAIYIGDDENDEDVFALASEGRLLGIRVGRSRRSQATYFLPSQTDIDALLAELVDARRAD
;
A
#
# COMPACT_ATOMS: atom_id res chain seq x y z
N MET A 1 -5.66 -16.38 9.93
CA MET A 1 -6.23 -15.03 9.96
C MET A 1 -7.62 -15.07 10.57
N LYS A 2 -7.95 -14.10 11.42
CA LYS A 2 -9.20 -13.96 12.18
C LYS A 2 -9.95 -12.73 11.66
N ASN A 3 -11.29 -12.77 11.57
CA ASN A 3 -12.05 -11.58 11.17
C ASN A 3 -12.01 -10.55 12.30
N ILE A 4 -11.38 -9.38 12.07
CA ILE A 4 -11.21 -8.36 13.10
C ILE A 4 -12.53 -7.74 13.59
N LEU A 5 -13.56 -7.78 12.75
CA LEU A 5 -14.90 -7.24 13.07
C LEU A 5 -15.81 -8.25 13.77
N ALA A 6 -15.36 -9.49 14.01
CA ALA A 6 -16.11 -10.42 14.84
C ALA A 6 -16.04 -9.99 16.32
N ASP A 7 -17.16 -10.14 17.06
CA ASP A 7 -17.28 -9.67 18.45
C ASP A 7 -16.13 -10.17 19.35
N GLU A 8 -15.68 -11.40 19.13
CA GLU A 8 -14.56 -12.03 19.87
C GLU A 8 -13.21 -11.36 19.62
N HIS A 9 -13.05 -10.58 18.52
CA HIS A 9 -11.77 -9.95 18.13
C HIS A 9 -11.79 -8.42 18.24
N LEU A 10 -12.95 -7.79 18.37
CA LEU A 10 -13.07 -6.35 18.61
C LEU A 10 -12.27 -5.87 19.84
N PRO A 11 -12.15 -6.64 20.95
CA PRO A 11 -11.32 -6.24 22.08
C PRO A 11 -9.85 -5.99 21.69
N ALA A 12 -9.27 -6.78 20.76
CA ALA A 12 -7.91 -6.56 20.28
C ALA A 12 -7.77 -5.23 19.51
N LEU A 13 -8.73 -4.93 18.62
CA LEU A 13 -8.77 -3.65 17.91
C LEU A 13 -8.88 -2.47 18.88
N ARG A 14 -9.78 -2.55 19.85
CA ARG A 14 -10.02 -1.51 20.85
C ARG A 14 -8.83 -1.31 21.78
N HIS A 15 -8.11 -2.36 22.13
CA HIS A 15 -6.88 -2.27 22.91
C HIS A 15 -5.82 -1.42 22.17
N PHE A 16 -5.48 -1.78 20.93
CA PHE A 16 -4.56 -0.99 20.11
C PHE A 16 -5.04 0.44 19.88
N ALA A 17 -6.35 0.64 19.67
CA ALA A 17 -6.93 1.95 19.41
C ALA A 17 -6.78 2.94 20.58
N ARG A 18 -6.63 2.46 21.83
CA ARG A 18 -6.44 3.30 23.03
C ARG A 18 -4.99 3.72 23.27
N GLU A 19 -4.04 3.03 22.64
CA GLU A 19 -2.62 3.35 22.76
C GLU A 19 -2.22 4.60 21.96
N ARG A 20 -0.93 4.95 22.01
CA ARG A 20 -0.30 5.93 21.11
C ARG A 20 -0.03 5.27 19.74
N VAL A 21 -1.11 4.93 19.06
CA VAL A 21 -1.11 4.13 17.84
C VAL A 21 -1.08 4.98 16.58
N LEU A 22 -0.28 4.55 15.59
CA LEU A 22 -0.30 5.06 14.22
C LEU A 22 -1.28 4.24 13.38
N LEU A 23 -2.25 4.87 12.74
CA LEU A 23 -3.09 4.22 11.75
C LEU A 23 -2.47 4.41 10.36
N ALA A 24 -2.11 3.31 9.73
CA ALA A 24 -1.49 3.30 8.42
C ALA A 24 -2.31 2.46 7.44
N PHE A 25 -2.53 3.00 6.25
CA PHE A 25 -3.39 2.40 5.25
C PHE A 25 -2.66 2.29 3.92
N ASP A 26 -2.83 1.17 3.22
CA ASP A 26 -2.65 1.17 1.77
C ASP A 26 -3.82 1.89 1.09
N PHE A 27 -3.67 2.23 -0.20
CA PHE A 27 -4.68 2.97 -0.95
C PHE A 27 -5.55 2.06 -1.83
N ASP A 28 -4.95 1.36 -2.80
CA ASP A 28 -5.68 0.58 -3.79
C ASP A 28 -6.11 -0.78 -3.24
N GLY A 29 -7.40 -1.08 -3.27
CA GLY A 29 -7.95 -2.31 -2.69
C GLY A 29 -8.18 -2.23 -1.17
N THR A 30 -7.73 -1.16 -0.53
CA THR A 30 -7.89 -0.89 0.90
C THR A 30 -8.80 0.31 1.14
N LEU A 31 -8.32 1.54 0.98
CA LEU A 31 -9.15 2.75 1.10
C LEU A 31 -10.01 2.98 -0.13
N ALA A 32 -9.49 2.72 -1.32
CA ALA A 32 -10.22 2.83 -2.59
C ALA A 32 -10.45 1.44 -3.20
N PRO A 33 -11.59 1.17 -3.83
CA PRO A 33 -11.80 -0.08 -4.55
C PRO A 33 -10.84 -0.20 -5.74
N ILE A 34 -10.45 -1.44 -6.08
CA ILE A 34 -9.72 -1.71 -7.31
C ILE A 34 -10.65 -1.49 -8.49
N VAL A 35 -10.28 -0.58 -9.38
CA VAL A 35 -11.03 -0.22 -10.58
C VAL A 35 -10.26 -0.58 -11.85
N ARG A 36 -10.96 -0.58 -13.00
CA ARG A 36 -10.35 -0.91 -14.29
C ARG A 36 -9.32 0.12 -14.73
N ASP A 37 -9.66 1.40 -14.60
CA ASP A 37 -8.75 2.53 -14.85
C ASP A 37 -8.14 2.99 -13.52
N PRO A 38 -6.83 2.82 -13.29
CA PRO A 38 -6.19 3.25 -12.04
C PRO A 38 -6.38 4.75 -11.72
N ASN A 39 -6.53 5.60 -12.74
CA ASN A 39 -6.74 7.03 -12.56
C ASN A 39 -8.11 7.34 -11.95
N ALA A 40 -9.12 6.50 -12.22
CA ALA A 40 -10.46 6.62 -11.67
C ALA A 40 -10.58 6.11 -10.22
N ALA A 41 -9.53 5.51 -9.65
CA ALA A 41 -9.56 5.05 -8.26
C ALA A 41 -9.78 6.23 -7.30
N ALA A 42 -10.81 6.13 -6.47
CA ALA A 42 -11.19 7.15 -5.50
C ALA A 42 -11.85 6.52 -4.28
N LEU A 43 -11.76 7.19 -3.13
CA LEU A 43 -12.50 6.80 -1.94
C LEU A 43 -14.01 6.97 -2.18
N ARG A 44 -14.80 6.01 -1.71
CA ARG A 44 -16.25 6.20 -1.60
C ARG A 44 -16.54 7.36 -0.63
N ALA A 45 -17.62 8.09 -0.85
CA ALA A 45 -18.00 9.24 -0.01
C ALA A 45 -18.07 8.87 1.49
N LYS A 46 -18.67 7.71 1.81
CA LYS A 46 -18.75 7.18 3.19
C LYS A 46 -17.38 6.91 3.78
N THR A 47 -16.50 6.21 3.04
CA THR A 47 -15.12 5.92 3.47
C THR A 47 -14.35 7.20 3.75
N ARG A 48 -14.46 8.19 2.85
CA ARG A 48 -13.82 9.51 3.02
C ARG A 48 -14.29 10.22 4.29
N ALA A 49 -15.60 10.25 4.53
CA ALA A 49 -16.17 10.91 5.71
C ALA A 49 -15.72 10.24 7.01
N LEU A 50 -15.71 8.90 7.06
CA LEU A 50 -15.25 8.15 8.23
C LEU A 50 -13.75 8.33 8.46
N LEU A 51 -12.93 8.24 7.39
CA LEU A 51 -11.49 8.44 7.50
C LEU A 51 -11.14 9.86 7.96
N ALA A 52 -11.87 10.87 7.49
CA ALA A 52 -11.69 12.24 7.97
C ALA A 52 -12.02 12.40 9.46
N ARG A 53 -12.98 11.63 9.99
CA ARG A 53 -13.27 11.57 11.44
C ARG A 53 -12.14 10.87 12.20
N VAL A 54 -11.69 9.71 11.71
CA VAL A 54 -10.58 8.95 12.29
C VAL A 54 -9.30 9.79 12.32
N ALA A 55 -8.98 10.52 11.24
CA ALA A 55 -7.77 11.36 11.15
C ALA A 55 -7.77 12.57 12.10
N LYS A 56 -8.90 12.93 12.70
CA LYS A 56 -8.98 13.91 13.80
C LYS A 56 -8.65 13.30 15.16
N LEU A 57 -8.82 12.01 15.31
CA LEU A 57 -8.66 11.26 16.57
C LEU A 57 -7.30 10.56 16.67
N TYR A 58 -6.71 10.21 15.54
CA TYR A 58 -5.48 9.44 15.43
C TYR A 58 -4.50 10.06 14.44
N PRO A 59 -3.17 9.89 14.65
CA PRO A 59 -2.22 10.09 13.57
C PRO A 59 -2.46 9.07 12.48
N CYS A 60 -2.87 9.54 11.29
CA CYS A 60 -3.16 8.70 10.12
C CYS A 60 -2.17 8.96 9.00
N VAL A 61 -1.73 7.91 8.34
CA VAL A 61 -0.82 7.96 7.18
C VAL A 61 -1.31 7.02 6.08
N VAL A 62 -0.92 7.31 4.84
CA VAL A 62 -1.11 6.40 3.71
C VAL A 62 0.24 6.00 3.16
N ILE A 63 0.46 4.70 2.93
CA ILE A 63 1.68 4.13 2.33
C ILE A 63 1.26 3.33 1.11
N SER A 64 1.60 3.82 -0.08
CA SER A 64 1.07 3.27 -1.34
C SER A 64 2.16 3.00 -2.37
N GLY A 65 1.89 2.06 -3.29
CA GLY A 65 2.71 1.85 -4.48
C GLY A 65 2.57 2.92 -5.55
N ARG A 66 1.58 3.82 -5.43
CA ARG A 66 1.42 4.97 -6.33
C ARG A 66 2.46 6.05 -6.05
N ALA A 67 2.69 6.91 -7.04
CA ALA A 67 3.44 8.15 -6.82
C ALA A 67 2.76 8.98 -5.71
N ARG A 68 3.55 9.57 -4.81
CA ARG A 68 3.08 10.34 -3.66
C ARG A 68 2.12 11.47 -4.08
N ALA A 69 2.44 12.18 -5.17
CA ALA A 69 1.62 13.29 -5.66
C ALA A 69 0.20 12.85 -6.07
N ASP A 70 0.06 11.67 -6.69
CA ASP A 70 -1.24 11.12 -7.08
C ASP A 70 -2.07 10.77 -5.84
N VAL A 71 -1.48 10.04 -4.88
CA VAL A 71 -2.18 9.69 -3.63
C VAL A 71 -2.58 10.95 -2.85
N ALA A 72 -1.68 11.93 -2.71
CA ALA A 72 -1.96 13.16 -1.99
C ALA A 72 -3.17 13.91 -2.60
N LYS A 73 -3.25 13.97 -3.94
CA LYS A 73 -4.40 14.54 -4.65
C LYS A 73 -5.69 13.76 -4.35
N LYS A 74 -5.63 12.43 -4.39
CA LYS A 74 -6.80 11.55 -4.13
C LYS A 74 -7.25 11.62 -2.67
N MET A 75 -6.36 11.94 -1.75
CA MET A 75 -6.62 12.08 -0.30
C MET A 75 -6.96 13.52 0.13
N ALA A 76 -7.11 14.46 -0.81
CA ALA A 76 -7.47 15.84 -0.50
C ALA A 76 -8.71 15.91 0.41
N GLY A 77 -8.64 16.78 1.44
CA GLY A 77 -9.69 16.93 2.46
C GLY A 77 -9.61 15.96 3.64
N VAL A 78 -8.63 15.03 3.67
CA VAL A 78 -8.34 14.18 4.84
C VAL A 78 -7.04 14.67 5.49
N SER A 79 -7.06 14.95 6.80
CA SER A 79 -5.90 15.47 7.55
C SER A 79 -4.91 14.36 7.88
N LEU A 80 -4.17 13.88 6.88
CA LEU A 80 -3.12 12.87 7.06
C LEU A 80 -1.84 13.50 7.63
N ARG A 81 -1.13 12.77 8.48
CA ARG A 81 0.20 13.14 8.98
C ARG A 81 1.29 12.97 7.93
N ALA A 82 1.12 11.99 7.04
CA ALA A 82 2.01 11.76 5.90
C ALA A 82 1.32 10.96 4.79
N VAL A 83 1.80 11.15 3.57
CA VAL A 83 1.56 10.29 2.43
C VAL A 83 2.92 9.81 1.94
N ILE A 84 3.10 8.52 1.87
CA ILE A 84 4.30 7.83 1.39
C ILE A 84 3.93 7.18 0.05
N GLY A 85 4.69 7.49 -0.98
CA GLY A 85 4.50 6.93 -2.32
C GLY A 85 5.60 5.95 -2.71
N ASN A 86 5.45 5.37 -3.90
CA ASN A 86 6.45 4.47 -4.50
C ASN A 86 6.94 3.39 -3.52
N HIS A 87 6.00 2.66 -2.89
CA HIS A 87 6.27 1.54 -1.96
C HIS A 87 7.14 1.88 -0.74
N GLY A 88 7.25 3.14 -0.34
CA GLY A 88 8.08 3.55 0.80
C GLY A 88 9.15 4.58 0.42
N MET A 89 9.43 4.77 -0.85
CA MET A 89 10.53 5.63 -1.33
C MET A 89 10.26 7.12 -1.21
N GLU A 90 9.01 7.58 -1.28
CA GLU A 90 8.67 9.00 -1.29
C GLU A 90 7.97 9.44 0.01
N PRO A 91 8.28 10.62 0.57
CA PRO A 91 9.29 11.57 0.08
C PRO A 91 10.71 11.17 0.48
N SER A 92 11.65 11.30 -0.44
CA SER A 92 13.08 11.18 -0.14
C SER A 92 13.83 12.39 -0.68
N ARG A 93 14.91 12.76 0.00
CA ARG A 93 15.82 13.83 -0.44
C ARG A 93 16.78 13.39 -1.55
N SER A 94 16.96 12.08 -1.74
CA SER A 94 17.90 11.50 -2.70
C SER A 94 17.21 10.55 -3.67
N LEU A 95 16.36 11.10 -4.57
CA LEU A 95 15.71 10.32 -5.62
C LEU A 95 16.47 10.36 -6.95
N ARG A 96 17.56 11.17 -7.08
CA ARG A 96 18.27 11.35 -8.36
C ARG A 96 18.86 10.04 -8.89
N GLY A 97 19.48 9.25 -8.03
CA GLY A 97 20.02 7.93 -8.41
C GLY A 97 18.92 6.97 -8.85
N ALA A 98 17.82 6.92 -8.13
CA ALA A 98 16.67 6.11 -8.47
C ALA A 98 16.03 6.53 -9.81
N GLN A 99 15.91 7.83 -10.06
CA GLN A 99 15.40 8.36 -11.34
C GLN A 99 16.33 8.00 -12.52
N TRP A 100 17.64 8.06 -12.31
CA TRP A 100 18.60 7.65 -13.31
C TRP A 100 18.48 6.16 -13.63
N LEU A 101 18.39 5.28 -12.61
CA LEU A 101 18.15 3.85 -12.79
C LEU A 101 16.85 3.58 -13.55
N ALA A 102 15.74 4.25 -13.18
CA ALA A 102 14.46 4.10 -13.86
C ALA A 102 14.56 4.46 -15.35
N THR A 103 15.30 5.52 -15.70
CA THR A 103 15.56 5.90 -17.11
C THR A 103 16.33 4.81 -17.86
N LEU A 104 17.37 4.23 -17.25
CA LEU A 104 18.14 3.12 -17.84
C LEU A 104 17.24 1.88 -18.04
N TRP A 105 16.49 1.49 -17.04
CA TRP A 105 15.57 0.34 -17.14
C TRP A 105 14.52 0.56 -18.22
N GLN A 106 13.95 1.77 -18.33
CA GLN A 106 12.99 2.09 -19.37
C GLN A 106 13.57 1.91 -20.77
N ALA A 107 14.80 2.36 -21.00
CA ALA A 107 15.51 2.18 -22.27
C ALA A 107 15.77 0.69 -22.57
N GLN A 108 16.21 -0.08 -21.57
CA GLN A 108 16.47 -1.52 -21.71
C GLN A 108 15.18 -2.29 -21.96
N LEU A 109 14.10 -2.00 -21.23
CA LEU A 109 12.79 -2.63 -21.43
C LEU A 109 12.18 -2.30 -22.80
N ALA A 110 12.40 -1.10 -23.31
CA ALA A 110 11.96 -0.73 -24.66
C ALA A 110 12.59 -1.59 -25.77
N SER A 111 13.80 -2.10 -25.55
CA SER A 111 14.51 -2.97 -26.48
C SER A 111 14.18 -4.47 -26.30
N THR A 112 13.87 -4.89 -25.08
CA THR A 112 13.70 -6.31 -24.71
C THR A 112 12.24 -6.74 -24.57
N LEU A 113 11.35 -5.81 -24.14
CA LEU A 113 9.94 -6.07 -24.00
C LEU A 113 9.18 -5.69 -25.28
N PRO A 114 8.62 -6.63 -26.04
CA PRO A 114 7.89 -6.31 -27.25
C PRO A 114 6.65 -5.48 -26.93
N LYS A 115 6.23 -4.64 -27.89
CA LYS A 115 4.97 -3.86 -27.77
C LYS A 115 3.77 -4.83 -27.77
N ILE A 116 3.31 -5.16 -26.57
CA ILE A 116 2.18 -6.06 -26.38
C ILE A 116 0.91 -5.24 -26.17
N PRO A 117 -0.16 -5.45 -26.95
CA PRO A 117 -1.42 -4.75 -26.74
C PRO A 117 -1.97 -4.97 -25.33
N GLY A 118 -2.30 -3.86 -24.65
CA GLY A 118 -2.80 -3.89 -23.27
C GLY A 118 -1.71 -3.89 -22.20
N VAL A 119 -0.43 -3.76 -22.58
CA VAL A 119 0.69 -3.49 -21.68
C VAL A 119 1.02 -2.00 -21.71
N VAL A 120 1.17 -1.40 -20.54
CA VAL A 120 1.55 0.02 -20.38
C VAL A 120 2.69 0.10 -19.37
N VAL A 121 3.78 0.77 -19.76
CA VAL A 121 4.88 1.12 -18.87
C VAL A 121 4.62 2.52 -18.34
N GLU A 122 4.47 2.64 -17.02
CA GLU A 122 4.30 3.90 -16.30
C GLU A 122 5.64 4.28 -15.66
N ASP A 123 6.12 5.47 -15.96
CA ASP A 123 7.24 6.10 -15.27
C ASP A 123 6.70 6.86 -14.05
N LYS A 124 7.09 6.42 -12.84
CA LYS A 124 6.75 7.07 -11.56
C LYS A 124 7.87 7.98 -11.05
N GLY A 125 8.85 8.27 -11.88
CA GLY A 125 10.08 8.99 -11.52
C GLY A 125 11.13 8.05 -10.95
N PRO A 126 11.12 7.72 -9.66
CA PRO A 126 12.15 6.85 -9.05
C PRO A 126 11.89 5.35 -9.23
N SER A 127 10.84 4.94 -9.92
CA SER A 127 10.47 3.55 -10.18
C SER A 127 9.65 3.44 -11.46
N LEU A 128 9.52 2.21 -11.98
CA LEU A 128 8.63 1.90 -13.10
C LEU A 128 7.52 0.97 -12.66
N ALA A 129 6.35 1.05 -13.32
CA ALA A 129 5.30 0.07 -13.19
C ALA A 129 4.86 -0.42 -14.57
N ILE A 130 4.83 -1.74 -14.76
CA ILE A 130 4.41 -2.37 -16.01
C ILE A 130 3.03 -2.97 -15.78
N HIS A 131 2.01 -2.28 -16.27
CA HIS A 131 0.62 -2.69 -16.18
C HIS A 131 0.28 -3.64 -17.31
N TYR A 132 -0.34 -4.80 -17.00
CA TYR A 132 -0.76 -5.79 -18.01
C TYR A 132 -2.22 -6.23 -17.85
N ARG A 133 -3.02 -5.47 -17.12
CA ARG A 133 -4.44 -5.77 -16.84
C ARG A 133 -5.27 -5.93 -18.11
N LEU A 134 -4.98 -5.14 -19.14
CA LEU A 134 -5.70 -5.11 -20.40
C LEU A 134 -5.15 -6.11 -21.45
N ALA A 135 -4.07 -6.83 -21.12
CA ALA A 135 -3.51 -7.83 -22.01
C ALA A 135 -4.43 -9.08 -22.11
N ARG A 136 -4.51 -9.64 -23.32
CA ARG A 136 -5.33 -10.86 -23.57
C ARG A 136 -4.80 -12.09 -22.83
N SER A 137 -3.48 -12.36 -22.93
CA SER A 137 -2.81 -13.53 -22.34
C SER A 137 -1.99 -13.13 -21.11
N ARG A 138 -2.67 -12.72 -20.03
CA ARG A 138 -2.05 -12.14 -18.84
C ARG A 138 -0.92 -12.97 -18.24
N ALA A 139 -1.09 -14.30 -18.14
CA ALA A 139 -0.07 -15.19 -17.57
C ALA A 139 1.21 -15.24 -18.42
N ALA A 140 1.07 -15.31 -19.75
CA ALA A 140 2.20 -15.29 -20.66
C ALA A 140 2.90 -13.91 -20.66
N VAL A 141 2.11 -12.83 -20.66
CA VAL A 141 2.63 -11.45 -20.62
C VAL A 141 3.36 -11.20 -19.30
N ARG A 142 2.78 -11.60 -18.15
CA ARG A 142 3.46 -11.52 -16.86
C ARG A 142 4.83 -12.20 -16.91
N ARG A 143 4.89 -13.43 -17.45
CA ARG A 143 6.16 -14.16 -17.57
C ARG A 143 7.18 -13.43 -18.45
N HIS A 144 6.76 -12.86 -19.58
CA HIS A 144 7.65 -12.05 -20.44
C HIS A 144 8.17 -10.82 -19.71
N ILE A 145 7.30 -10.12 -18.97
CA ILE A 145 7.72 -8.95 -18.17
C ILE A 145 8.76 -9.36 -17.13
N LEU A 146 8.51 -10.46 -16.38
CA LEU A 146 9.44 -10.93 -15.35
C LEU A 146 10.80 -11.36 -15.93
N ILE A 147 10.82 -12.02 -17.10
CA ILE A 147 12.06 -12.37 -17.78
C ILE A 147 12.81 -11.10 -18.20
N ALA A 148 12.12 -10.12 -18.83
CA ALA A 148 12.76 -8.87 -19.23
C ALA A 148 13.27 -8.04 -18.04
N ALA A 149 12.56 -8.11 -16.91
CA ALA A 149 12.94 -7.41 -15.69
C ALA A 149 14.08 -8.09 -14.91
N ALA A 150 14.25 -9.41 -15.04
CA ALA A 150 15.29 -10.17 -14.33
C ALA A 150 16.72 -9.75 -14.70
N ASP A 151 16.91 -9.22 -15.90
CA ASP A 151 18.22 -8.76 -16.40
C ASP A 151 18.53 -7.30 -16.07
N LEU A 152 17.63 -6.61 -15.35
CA LEU A 152 17.81 -5.22 -14.96
C LEU A 152 18.77 -5.12 -13.77
N HIS A 153 19.86 -4.36 -13.95
CA HIS A 153 20.85 -4.17 -12.91
C HIS A 153 20.30 -3.30 -11.76
N ASP A 154 20.66 -3.63 -10.52
CA ASP A 154 20.23 -2.93 -9.31
C ASP A 154 18.70 -2.74 -9.18
N ALA A 155 17.92 -3.70 -9.72
CA ALA A 155 16.48 -3.68 -9.69
C ALA A 155 15.90 -4.69 -8.69
N ARG A 156 14.94 -4.24 -7.89
CA ARG A 156 14.03 -5.08 -7.11
C ARG A 156 12.68 -5.13 -7.78
N ILE A 157 12.19 -6.34 -8.02
CA ILE A 157 10.91 -6.58 -8.67
C ILE A 157 9.84 -6.87 -7.62
N ILE A 158 8.76 -6.13 -7.66
CA ILE A 158 7.59 -6.32 -6.78
C ILE A 158 6.37 -6.57 -7.66
N GLU A 159 5.77 -7.72 -7.50
CA GLU A 159 4.53 -8.05 -8.18
C GLU A 159 3.32 -7.50 -7.41
N GLY A 160 2.30 -7.07 -8.15
CA GLY A 160 1.04 -6.63 -7.62
C GLY A 160 -0.12 -7.13 -8.49
N LYS A 161 -1.33 -6.68 -8.22
CA LYS A 161 -2.55 -7.10 -8.95
C LYS A 161 -2.56 -6.60 -10.40
N MET A 162 -2.01 -7.41 -11.32
CA MET A 162 -1.87 -7.11 -12.76
C MET A 162 -0.87 -5.97 -13.05
N VAL A 163 0.16 -5.85 -12.23
CA VAL A 163 1.27 -4.90 -12.38
C VAL A 163 2.57 -5.55 -11.91
N VAL A 164 3.67 -5.22 -12.55
CA VAL A 164 5.03 -5.49 -12.07
C VAL A 164 5.68 -4.16 -11.81
N ASN A 165 6.12 -3.92 -10.58
CA ASN A 165 6.84 -2.70 -10.19
C ASN A 165 8.33 -3.00 -10.16
N ILE A 166 9.14 -2.04 -10.62
CA ILE A 166 10.59 -2.11 -10.69
C ILE A 166 11.14 -0.94 -9.89
N LEU A 167 11.84 -1.23 -8.80
CA LEU A 167 12.41 -0.27 -7.87
C LEU A 167 13.91 -0.50 -7.75
N PRO A 168 14.70 0.48 -7.28
CA PRO A 168 16.08 0.23 -6.87
C PRO A 168 16.18 -0.89 -5.86
N ALA A 169 17.22 -1.71 -5.94
CA ALA A 169 17.41 -2.86 -5.06
C ALA A 169 17.49 -2.47 -3.56
N ASP A 170 18.09 -1.31 -3.29
CA ASP A 170 18.23 -0.71 -1.96
C ASP A 170 17.06 0.17 -1.53
N ALA A 171 15.99 0.27 -2.34
CA ALA A 171 14.83 1.08 -2.01
C ALA A 171 14.17 0.61 -0.71
N PRO A 172 13.72 1.53 0.16
CA PRO A 172 12.90 1.17 1.31
C PRO A 172 11.62 0.48 0.84
N ASP A 173 11.07 -0.35 1.71
CA ASP A 173 9.76 -0.98 1.55
C ASP A 173 8.69 -0.32 2.44
N LYS A 174 7.45 -0.82 2.38
CA LYS A 174 6.35 -0.31 3.20
C LYS A 174 6.59 -0.54 4.70
N GLY A 175 7.25 -1.64 5.07
CA GLY A 175 7.58 -1.96 6.46
C GLY A 175 8.58 -0.96 7.03
N THR A 176 9.68 -0.73 6.34
CA THR A 176 10.69 0.26 6.69
C THR A 176 10.09 1.68 6.80
N ALA A 177 9.19 2.04 5.87
CA ALA A 177 8.48 3.31 5.91
C ALA A 177 7.58 3.44 7.15
N LEU A 178 6.83 2.39 7.51
CA LEU A 178 5.99 2.37 8.70
C LEU A 178 6.79 2.56 9.99
N VAL A 179 7.89 1.80 10.15
CA VAL A 179 8.76 1.90 11.33
C VAL A 179 9.33 3.33 11.47
N GLY A 180 9.80 3.91 10.36
CA GLY A 180 10.29 5.29 10.34
C GLY A 180 9.21 6.31 10.71
N LEU A 181 7.96 6.09 10.28
CA LEU A 181 6.82 6.94 10.62
C LEU A 181 6.44 6.83 12.10
N CYS A 182 6.37 5.62 12.66
CA CYS A 182 6.12 5.42 14.09
C CYS A 182 7.14 6.19 14.95
N LYS A 183 8.44 6.01 14.66
CA LYS A 183 9.51 6.71 15.35
C LYS A 183 9.38 8.25 15.25
N ARG A 184 9.12 8.77 14.04
CA ARG A 184 9.00 10.20 13.78
C ARG A 184 7.79 10.84 14.45
N LEU A 185 6.67 10.11 14.55
CA LEU A 185 5.42 10.59 15.13
C LEU A 185 5.28 10.25 16.63
N GLY A 186 6.26 9.56 17.21
CA GLY A 186 6.25 9.16 18.62
C GLY A 186 5.15 8.15 18.94
N CYS A 187 4.78 7.30 17.97
CA CYS A 187 3.80 6.23 18.17
C CYS A 187 4.52 4.96 18.64
N GLU A 188 3.95 4.28 19.63
CA GLU A 188 4.51 3.06 20.24
C GLU A 188 4.06 1.80 19.51
N SER A 189 2.89 1.88 18.86
CA SER A 189 2.27 0.81 18.11
C SER A 189 1.68 1.31 16.80
N ALA A 190 1.28 0.39 15.92
CA ALA A 190 0.62 0.68 14.67
C ALA A 190 -0.54 -0.29 14.40
N ILE A 191 -1.57 0.21 13.72
CA ILE A 191 -2.56 -0.61 13.02
C ILE A 191 -2.33 -0.37 11.53
N TYR A 192 -2.01 -1.43 10.79
CA TYR A 192 -1.80 -1.36 9.34
C TYR A 192 -2.87 -2.14 8.60
N ILE A 193 -3.46 -1.52 7.58
CA ILE A 193 -4.47 -2.13 6.72
C ILE A 193 -3.98 -2.13 5.28
N GLY A 194 -3.93 -3.31 4.64
CA GLY A 194 -3.49 -3.51 3.27
C GLY A 194 -4.15 -4.71 2.60
N ASP A 195 -4.01 -4.90 1.28
CA ASP A 195 -4.70 -5.94 0.53
C ASP A 195 -3.81 -6.75 -0.43
N ASP A 196 -2.57 -6.31 -0.66
CA ASP A 196 -1.70 -6.86 -1.69
C ASP A 196 -0.48 -7.60 -1.11
N GLU A 197 0.35 -8.17 -1.98
CA GLU A 197 1.56 -8.90 -1.60
C GLU A 197 2.65 -7.97 -1.05
N ASN A 198 2.70 -6.73 -1.53
CA ASN A 198 3.64 -5.73 -1.01
C ASN A 198 3.32 -5.21 0.40
N ASP A 199 2.15 -5.56 0.95
CA ASP A 199 1.80 -5.27 2.34
C ASP A 199 2.38 -6.32 3.31
N GLU A 200 2.84 -7.46 2.78
CA GLU A 200 3.46 -8.50 3.60
C GLU A 200 4.78 -8.01 4.24
N ASP A 201 5.49 -7.05 3.62
CA ASP A 201 6.64 -6.38 4.21
C ASP A 201 6.28 -5.71 5.56
N VAL A 202 5.03 -5.25 5.68
CA VAL A 202 4.50 -4.70 6.94
C VAL A 202 3.99 -5.80 7.84
N PHE A 203 3.19 -6.74 7.32
CA PHE A 203 2.59 -7.79 8.14
C PHE A 203 3.64 -8.68 8.81
N ALA A 204 4.82 -8.86 8.20
CA ALA A 204 5.95 -9.57 8.79
C ALA A 204 6.45 -8.94 10.11
N LEU A 205 6.23 -7.65 10.33
CA LEU A 205 6.62 -6.93 11.55
C LEU A 205 5.69 -7.24 12.74
N ALA A 206 4.56 -7.91 12.54
CA ALA A 206 3.58 -8.20 13.60
C ALA A 206 4.12 -9.11 14.72
N SER A 207 5.20 -9.85 14.46
CA SER A 207 5.88 -10.69 15.45
C SER A 207 6.45 -9.91 16.65
N GLU A 208 6.64 -8.60 16.52
CA GLU A 208 7.18 -7.73 17.59
C GLU A 208 6.11 -7.26 18.59
N GLY A 209 4.84 -7.65 18.42
CA GLY A 209 3.73 -7.31 19.32
C GLY A 209 3.26 -5.84 19.27
N ARG A 210 3.90 -5.00 18.44
CA ARG A 210 3.58 -3.57 18.29
C ARG A 210 2.78 -3.24 17.05
N LEU A 211 2.43 -4.24 16.25
CA LEU A 211 1.68 -4.09 15.00
C LEU A 211 0.43 -4.95 15.01
N LEU A 212 -0.72 -4.33 14.80
CA LEU A 212 -1.95 -5.01 14.43
C LEU A 212 -2.09 -4.98 12.90
N GLY A 213 -1.71 -6.07 12.23
CA GLY A 213 -1.83 -6.24 10.78
C GLY A 213 -3.21 -6.74 10.38
N ILE A 214 -3.91 -6.00 9.52
CA ILE A 214 -5.26 -6.33 9.02
C ILE A 214 -5.22 -6.39 7.49
N ARG A 215 -5.41 -7.58 6.92
CA ARG A 215 -5.49 -7.75 5.47
C ARG A 215 -6.92 -7.57 4.96
N VAL A 216 -7.10 -6.86 3.87
CA VAL A 216 -8.35 -6.83 3.13
C VAL A 216 -8.42 -8.06 2.21
N GLY A 217 -9.43 -8.89 2.42
CA GLY A 217 -9.55 -10.21 1.81
C GLY A 217 -8.72 -11.28 2.53
N ARG A 218 -9.27 -12.48 2.60
CA ARG A 218 -8.60 -13.62 3.25
C ARG A 218 -7.52 -14.22 2.34
N SER A 219 -6.32 -14.47 2.87
CA SER A 219 -5.24 -15.18 2.19
C SER A 219 -4.59 -16.20 3.13
N ARG A 220 -4.33 -17.42 2.62
CA ARG A 220 -3.60 -18.46 3.40
C ARG A 220 -2.09 -18.20 3.46
N ARG A 221 -1.59 -17.31 2.59
CA ARG A 221 -0.15 -17.00 2.48
C ARG A 221 0.24 -15.75 3.25
N SER A 222 -0.74 -14.99 3.74
CA SER A 222 -0.47 -13.74 4.44
C SER A 222 -0.03 -13.97 5.88
N GLN A 223 0.90 -13.13 6.34
CA GLN A 223 1.37 -13.03 7.72
C GLN A 223 0.47 -12.14 8.59
N ALA A 224 -0.53 -11.47 8.00
CA ALA A 224 -1.49 -10.68 8.76
C ALA A 224 -2.25 -11.55 9.76
N THR A 225 -2.33 -11.10 11.01
CA THR A 225 -3.08 -11.80 12.07
C THR A 225 -4.58 -11.74 11.82
N TYR A 226 -5.05 -10.59 11.32
CA TYR A 226 -6.47 -10.33 11.10
C TYR A 226 -6.78 -10.05 9.63
N PHE A 227 -8.08 -10.11 9.28
CA PHE A 227 -8.55 -9.73 7.96
C PHE A 227 -9.91 -9.03 8.03
N LEU A 228 -10.21 -8.25 7.00
CA LEU A 228 -11.53 -7.77 6.63
C LEU A 228 -12.07 -8.64 5.49
N PRO A 229 -13.32 -9.12 5.52
CA PRO A 229 -13.89 -9.96 4.46
C PRO A 229 -13.82 -9.32 3.07
N SER A 230 -14.07 -8.02 2.99
CA SER A 230 -14.09 -7.26 1.74
C SER A 230 -13.57 -5.84 1.92
N GLN A 231 -13.29 -5.16 0.79
CA GLN A 231 -12.86 -3.75 0.80
C GLN A 231 -13.93 -2.82 1.39
N THR A 232 -15.21 -3.16 1.26
CA THR A 232 -16.29 -2.34 1.80
C THR A 232 -16.34 -2.36 3.33
N ASP A 233 -15.80 -3.40 3.97
CA ASP A 233 -15.77 -3.53 5.43
C ASP A 233 -14.78 -2.57 6.09
N ILE A 234 -13.96 -1.86 5.30
CA ILE A 234 -13.15 -0.75 5.80
C ILE A 234 -14.01 0.32 6.48
N ASP A 235 -15.24 0.53 6.02
CA ASP A 235 -16.15 1.51 6.61
C ASP A 235 -16.57 1.11 8.04
N ALA A 236 -16.81 -0.18 8.27
CA ALA A 236 -17.11 -0.69 9.60
C ALA A 236 -15.90 -0.59 10.53
N LEU A 237 -14.71 -0.95 10.04
CA LEU A 237 -13.46 -0.80 10.80
C LEU A 237 -13.21 0.66 11.20
N LEU A 238 -13.38 1.61 10.27
CA LEU A 238 -13.21 3.03 10.57
C LEU A 238 -14.24 3.55 11.58
N ALA A 239 -15.46 3.04 11.55
CA ALA A 239 -16.49 3.36 12.54
C ALA A 239 -16.11 2.84 13.94
N GLU A 240 -15.69 1.58 14.05
CA GLU A 240 -15.20 1.00 15.31
C GLU A 240 -14.01 1.77 15.90
N LEU A 241 -13.08 2.24 15.08
CA LEU A 241 -11.96 3.07 15.52
C LEU A 241 -12.42 4.43 16.07
N VAL A 242 -13.45 5.04 15.45
CA VAL A 242 -14.05 6.28 15.98
C VAL A 242 -14.69 6.04 17.33
N ASP A 243 -15.44 4.94 17.48
CA ASP A 243 -16.18 4.63 18.71
C ASP A 243 -15.23 4.20 19.84
N ALA A 244 -14.17 3.46 19.53
CA ALA A 244 -13.15 3.07 20.50
C ALA A 244 -12.46 4.26 21.18
N ARG A 245 -12.28 5.41 20.49
CA ARG A 245 -11.62 6.62 21.03
C ARG A 245 -12.59 7.57 21.72
N ARG A 246 -13.90 7.39 21.52
CA ARG A 246 -14.94 8.21 22.17
C ARG A 246 -15.44 7.65 23.50
N ALA A 247 -15.17 6.36 23.72
CA ALA A 247 -15.57 5.66 24.94
C ALA A 247 -14.59 5.92 26.12
N ASP A 248 -13.54 6.69 25.89
CA ASP A 248 -12.61 7.23 26.89
C ASP A 248 -12.92 8.71 27.16
#